data_cb182f84f3082b477d97a56a1ea5df62
#
_entry.id   cb182f84f3082b477d97a56a1ea5df62
#
_cell.length_a   1.000
_cell.length_b   1.000
_cell.length_c   1.000
_cell.angle_alpha   90.00
_cell.angle_beta   90.00
_cell.angle_gamma   90.00
#
_symmetry.space_group_name_H-M   'P 1'
#
loop_
_entity.id
_entity.type
_entity.pdbx_description
1 polymer ?
#
loop_
_entity_poly.entity_id
_entity_poly.type
_entity_poly.pdbx_seq_one_letter_code
_entity_poly.pdbx_strand_id
1 'polypeptide(L)'
;VMDGYTFLSVMKENSEYSSIPVIVTTQNDAESDELAALSHGASDFVAKPYRPQIILPRVAGLINLRETAAVVNQVKYDRLTGLYSKEFFYQLMKDILMRNPDDRYDVICSDIENFKLINDVFGNTTGDQLLCGIAHMYEQEVKGMGICGRLNADQFVCMIEHREDYRDDIFRKANEQINNLLDGGTIVMKWGIYSAADRMLSAEQMCDRALLAARSIKGQYG
;
A
#
# COMPACT_ATOMS: atom_id res chain seq x y z
N VAL A 1 -4.44 39.93 -8.27
CA VAL A 1 -4.98 39.37 -7.01
C VAL A 1 -5.68 38.09 -7.39
N MET A 2 -5.29 36.98 -6.76
CA MET A 2 -5.89 35.66 -6.97
C MET A 2 -7.25 35.63 -6.25
N ASP A 3 -8.31 35.19 -6.92
CA ASP A 3 -9.61 34.94 -6.27
C ASP A 3 -9.61 33.61 -5.51
N GLY A 4 -10.64 33.39 -4.67
CA GLY A 4 -10.73 32.20 -3.80
C GLY A 4 -10.87 30.89 -4.56
N TYR A 5 -11.53 30.86 -5.70
CA TYR A 5 -11.70 29.65 -6.51
C TYR A 5 -10.41 29.27 -7.22
N THR A 6 -9.70 30.25 -7.78
CA THR A 6 -8.37 30.03 -8.37
C THR A 6 -7.39 29.53 -7.31
N PHE A 7 -7.40 30.12 -6.09
CA PHE A 7 -6.56 29.64 -4.99
C PHE A 7 -6.89 28.19 -4.63
N LEU A 8 -8.17 27.83 -4.54
CA LEU A 8 -8.60 26.48 -4.21
C LEU A 8 -8.17 25.48 -5.27
N SER A 9 -8.33 25.81 -6.56
CA SER A 9 -7.87 24.95 -7.66
C SER A 9 -6.36 24.70 -7.60
N VAL A 10 -5.54 25.74 -7.46
CA VAL A 10 -4.09 25.63 -7.33
C VAL A 10 -3.69 24.77 -6.13
N MET A 11 -4.39 24.95 -5.00
CA MET A 11 -4.15 24.18 -3.79
C MET A 11 -4.47 22.69 -3.99
N LYS A 12 -5.56 22.36 -4.72
CA LYS A 12 -5.99 20.99 -4.98
C LYS A 12 -5.16 20.29 -6.05
N GLU A 13 -4.54 21.00 -6.96
CA GLU A 13 -3.58 20.46 -7.93
C GLU A 13 -2.22 20.15 -7.32
N ASN A 14 -1.87 20.76 -6.19
CA ASN A 14 -0.61 20.50 -5.50
C ASN A 14 -0.72 19.23 -4.62
N SER A 15 0.13 18.23 -4.88
CA SER A 15 0.12 16.94 -4.18
C SER A 15 0.33 17.06 -2.66
N GLU A 16 1.06 18.09 -2.20
CA GLU A 16 1.31 18.35 -0.77
C GLU A 16 0.06 18.88 -0.06
N TYR A 17 -0.74 19.71 -0.75
CA TYR A 17 -1.89 20.40 -0.14
C TYR A 17 -3.24 19.84 -0.55
N SER A 18 -3.30 18.99 -1.57
CA SER A 18 -4.56 18.44 -2.11
C SER A 18 -5.43 17.75 -1.06
N SER A 19 -4.79 17.10 -0.07
CA SER A 19 -5.46 16.39 1.02
C SER A 19 -6.02 17.27 2.14
N ILE A 20 -5.67 18.58 2.16
CA ILE A 20 -6.15 19.50 3.19
C ILE A 20 -7.62 19.83 2.93
N PRO A 21 -8.55 19.56 3.89
CA PRO A 21 -9.93 19.95 3.72
C PRO A 21 -10.09 21.47 3.77
N VAL A 22 -10.91 22.02 2.88
CA VAL A 22 -11.15 23.46 2.75
C VAL A 22 -12.63 23.75 2.87
N ILE A 23 -13.00 24.65 3.76
CA ILE A 23 -14.36 25.22 3.88
C ILE A 23 -14.34 26.57 3.20
N VAL A 24 -15.13 26.75 2.14
CA VAL A 24 -15.32 28.04 1.49
C VAL A 24 -16.38 28.84 2.23
N THR A 25 -16.10 30.12 2.49
CA THR A 25 -17.08 31.04 3.09
C THR A 25 -17.34 32.22 2.16
N THR A 26 -18.61 32.53 1.89
CA THR A 26 -19.03 33.64 1.01
C THR A 26 -20.13 34.46 1.63
N GLN A 27 -20.34 35.68 1.11
CA GLN A 27 -21.49 36.53 1.47
C GLN A 27 -22.75 36.15 0.69
N ASN A 28 -22.61 35.37 -0.37
CA ASN A 28 -23.71 34.94 -1.22
C ASN A 28 -24.10 33.52 -0.83
N ASP A 29 -25.35 33.28 -0.56
CA ASP A 29 -25.93 31.96 -0.21
C ASP A 29 -26.66 31.31 -1.40
N ALA A 30 -26.34 31.78 -2.62
CA ALA A 30 -26.92 31.22 -3.82
C ALA A 30 -26.42 29.77 -4.05
N GLU A 31 -27.31 28.87 -4.40
CA GLU A 31 -27.04 27.47 -4.71
C GLU A 31 -25.93 27.32 -5.80
N SER A 32 -25.87 28.29 -6.73
CA SER A 32 -24.81 28.34 -7.74
C SER A 32 -23.41 28.50 -7.16
N ASP A 33 -23.26 29.27 -6.09
CA ASP A 33 -21.96 29.53 -5.45
C ASP A 33 -21.52 28.33 -4.62
N GLU A 34 -22.47 27.63 -3.99
CA GLU A 34 -22.20 26.34 -3.31
C GLU A 34 -21.72 25.29 -4.31
N LEU A 35 -22.43 25.11 -5.42
CA LEU A 35 -22.04 24.18 -6.47
C LEU A 35 -20.68 24.54 -7.07
N ALA A 36 -20.41 25.83 -7.30
CA ALA A 36 -19.11 26.29 -7.78
C ALA A 36 -17.98 25.96 -6.79
N ALA A 37 -18.16 26.23 -5.50
CA ALA A 37 -17.16 25.93 -4.49
C ALA A 37 -16.83 24.43 -4.43
N LEU A 38 -17.86 23.56 -4.42
CA LEU A 38 -17.70 22.11 -4.38
C LEU A 38 -17.05 21.57 -5.66
N SER A 39 -17.40 22.10 -6.83
CA SER A 39 -16.79 21.70 -8.12
C SER A 39 -15.30 22.06 -8.21
N HIS A 40 -14.85 23.11 -7.52
CA HIS A 40 -13.43 23.47 -7.41
C HIS A 40 -12.69 22.71 -6.32
N GLY A 41 -13.34 21.75 -5.65
CA GLY A 41 -12.70 20.86 -4.67
C GLY A 41 -12.81 21.34 -3.22
N ALA A 42 -13.73 22.26 -2.88
CA ALA A 42 -14.06 22.55 -1.50
C ALA A 42 -14.64 21.30 -0.82
N SER A 43 -14.29 21.12 0.45
CA SER A 43 -14.82 20.02 1.27
C SER A 43 -16.17 20.38 1.86
N ASP A 44 -16.45 21.67 2.05
CA ASP A 44 -17.71 22.19 2.54
C ASP A 44 -17.85 23.69 2.20
N PHE A 45 -19.04 24.23 2.40
CA PHE A 45 -19.40 25.61 2.12
C PHE A 45 -20.23 26.20 3.24
N VAL A 46 -20.01 27.47 3.61
CA VAL A 46 -20.77 28.18 4.65
C VAL A 46 -21.00 29.63 4.23
N ALA A 47 -22.28 30.05 4.22
CA ALA A 47 -22.63 31.43 3.96
C ALA A 47 -22.32 32.35 5.16
N LYS A 48 -21.92 33.60 4.89
CA LYS A 48 -21.73 34.66 5.89
C LYS A 48 -23.07 35.40 6.12
N PRO A 49 -23.38 35.87 7.34
CA PRO A 49 -22.58 35.73 8.55
C PRO A 49 -22.66 34.29 9.13
N TYR A 50 -21.52 33.68 9.33
CA TYR A 50 -21.50 32.34 9.89
C TYR A 50 -21.70 32.36 11.41
N ARG A 51 -22.48 31.41 11.89
CA ARG A 51 -22.75 31.21 13.30
C ARG A 51 -21.81 30.15 13.86
N PRO A 52 -21.14 30.39 15.02
CA PRO A 52 -20.24 29.39 15.61
C PRO A 52 -20.91 28.01 15.78
N GLN A 53 -22.19 28.00 16.14
CA GLN A 53 -22.97 26.74 16.32
C GLN A 53 -23.10 25.93 15.01
N ILE A 54 -22.92 26.55 13.85
CA ILE A 54 -23.00 25.89 12.53
C ILE A 54 -21.59 25.50 12.05
N ILE A 55 -20.63 26.42 12.14
CA ILE A 55 -19.30 26.19 11.57
C ILE A 55 -18.46 25.22 12.41
N LEU A 56 -18.56 25.28 13.74
CA LEU A 56 -17.76 24.41 14.62
C LEU A 56 -18.04 22.92 14.41
N PRO A 57 -19.30 22.45 14.32
CA PRO A 57 -19.58 21.04 14.02
C PRO A 57 -19.08 20.60 12.63
N ARG A 58 -19.11 21.48 11.61
CA ARG A 58 -18.61 21.17 10.26
C ARG A 58 -17.09 21.01 10.27
N VAL A 59 -16.37 21.93 10.91
CA VAL A 59 -14.92 21.83 11.09
C VAL A 59 -14.56 20.55 11.86
N ALA A 60 -15.24 20.28 12.98
CA ALA A 60 -15.02 19.07 13.76
C ALA A 60 -15.29 17.80 12.93
N GLY A 61 -16.35 17.78 12.13
CA GLY A 61 -16.68 16.68 11.23
C GLY A 61 -15.59 16.40 10.21
N LEU A 62 -15.04 17.44 9.58
CA LEU A 62 -13.94 17.29 8.61
C LEU A 62 -12.63 16.84 9.28
N ILE A 63 -12.33 17.34 10.48
CA ILE A 63 -11.16 16.89 11.26
C ILE A 63 -11.31 15.41 11.60
N ASN A 64 -12.44 14.98 12.15
CA ASN A 64 -12.72 13.59 12.51
C ASN A 64 -12.65 12.67 11.30
N LEU A 65 -13.19 13.09 10.16
CA LEU A 65 -13.12 12.32 8.93
C LEU A 65 -11.66 12.09 8.48
N ARG A 66 -10.83 13.15 8.53
CA ARG A 66 -9.42 13.08 8.19
C ARG A 66 -8.63 12.19 9.17
N GLU A 67 -8.86 12.35 10.46
CA GLU A 67 -8.22 11.52 11.49
C GLU A 67 -8.59 10.06 11.32
N THR A 68 -9.88 9.77 11.09
CA THR A 68 -10.34 8.40 10.81
C THR A 68 -9.69 7.82 9.56
N ALA A 69 -9.62 8.58 8.46
CA ALA A 69 -8.95 8.14 7.24
C ALA A 69 -7.45 7.88 7.47
N ALA A 70 -6.78 8.73 8.26
CA ALA A 70 -5.37 8.55 8.61
C ALA A 70 -5.15 7.27 9.45
N VAL A 71 -6.01 7.01 10.43
CA VAL A 71 -5.97 5.78 11.25
C VAL A 71 -6.22 4.54 10.37
N VAL A 72 -7.21 4.58 9.49
CA VAL A 72 -7.49 3.48 8.55
C VAL A 72 -6.27 3.20 7.66
N ASN A 73 -5.64 4.24 7.12
CA ASN A 73 -4.44 4.08 6.30
C ASN A 73 -3.26 3.52 7.09
N GLN A 74 -3.08 3.91 8.36
CA GLN A 74 -2.02 3.36 9.22
C GLN A 74 -2.20 1.87 9.55
N VAL A 75 -3.44 1.40 9.61
CA VAL A 75 -3.74 -0.03 9.80
C VAL A 75 -3.61 -0.80 8.47
N LYS A 76 -4.00 -0.16 7.37
CA LYS A 76 -4.07 -0.79 6.06
C LYS A 76 -2.70 -1.01 5.42
N TYR A 77 -1.77 -0.09 5.59
CA TYR A 77 -0.47 -0.11 4.90
C TYR A 77 0.70 -0.21 5.88
N ASP A 78 1.74 -0.93 5.48
CA ASP A 78 3.05 -0.89 6.13
C ASP A 78 3.67 0.50 5.99
N ARG A 79 4.09 1.10 7.10
CA ARG A 79 4.55 2.50 7.14
C ARG A 79 5.84 2.74 6.36
N LEU A 80 6.70 1.74 6.26
CA LEU A 80 7.98 1.87 5.57
C LEU A 80 7.81 1.66 4.06
N THR A 81 7.12 0.60 3.68
CA THR A 81 7.09 0.14 2.29
C THR A 81 5.87 0.59 1.50
N GLY A 82 4.79 1.00 2.16
CA GLY A 82 3.53 1.37 1.52
C GLY A 82 2.70 0.19 1.01
N LEU A 83 3.21 -1.04 1.07
CA LEU A 83 2.44 -2.24 0.77
C LEU A 83 1.37 -2.50 1.82
N TYR A 84 0.45 -3.41 1.56
CA TYR A 84 -0.52 -3.80 2.57
C TYR A 84 0.17 -4.36 3.82
N SER A 85 -0.32 -3.95 5.00
CA SER A 85 0.09 -4.55 6.27
C SER A 85 -0.31 -6.02 6.31
N LYS A 86 0.35 -6.82 7.14
CA LYS A 86 0.07 -8.24 7.31
C LYS A 86 -1.42 -8.50 7.57
N GLU A 87 -1.99 -7.80 8.54
CA GLU A 87 -3.37 -7.96 8.97
C GLU A 87 -4.35 -7.61 7.85
N PHE A 88 -4.11 -6.50 7.17
CA PHE A 88 -4.97 -6.06 6.08
C PHE A 88 -4.83 -6.97 4.86
N PHE A 89 -3.62 -7.44 4.54
CA PHE A 89 -3.39 -8.40 3.47
C PHE A 89 -4.18 -9.70 3.70
N TYR A 90 -4.15 -10.25 4.92
CA TYR A 90 -4.89 -11.47 5.27
C TYR A 90 -6.41 -11.28 5.13
N GLN A 91 -6.92 -10.14 5.58
CA GLN A 91 -8.34 -9.82 5.42
C GLN A 91 -8.72 -9.68 3.94
N LEU A 92 -7.93 -8.95 3.16
CA LEU A 92 -8.19 -8.73 1.73
C LEU A 92 -8.09 -10.03 0.93
N MET A 93 -7.11 -10.88 1.22
CA MET A 93 -6.96 -12.21 0.65
C MET A 93 -8.23 -13.06 0.89
N LYS A 94 -8.72 -13.10 2.12
CA LYS A 94 -9.95 -13.79 2.47
C LYS A 94 -11.14 -13.25 1.68
N ASP A 95 -11.28 -11.93 1.59
CA ASP A 95 -12.37 -11.28 0.87
C ASP A 95 -12.33 -11.59 -0.64
N ILE A 96 -11.14 -11.59 -1.25
CA ILE A 96 -10.96 -11.95 -2.67
C ILE A 96 -11.36 -13.40 -2.91
N LEU A 97 -10.87 -14.33 -2.09
CA LEU A 97 -11.18 -15.74 -2.19
C LEU A 97 -12.69 -16.04 -2.02
N MET A 98 -13.38 -15.29 -1.16
CA MET A 98 -14.82 -15.43 -0.97
C MET A 98 -15.64 -14.86 -2.14
N ARG A 99 -15.22 -13.75 -2.72
CA ARG A 99 -15.96 -13.09 -3.81
C ARG A 99 -15.78 -13.77 -5.17
N ASN A 100 -14.68 -14.50 -5.36
CA ASN A 100 -14.33 -15.13 -6.62
C ASN A 100 -14.18 -16.66 -6.41
N PRO A 101 -15.29 -17.39 -6.18
CA PRO A 101 -15.25 -18.79 -5.78
C PRO A 101 -14.70 -19.74 -6.85
N ASP A 102 -14.78 -19.38 -8.12
CA ASP A 102 -14.34 -20.19 -9.24
C ASP A 102 -12.89 -19.92 -9.66
N ASP A 103 -12.30 -18.79 -9.23
CA ASP A 103 -10.96 -18.41 -9.59
C ASP A 103 -9.92 -19.12 -8.71
N ARG A 104 -8.77 -19.40 -9.29
CA ARG A 104 -7.62 -19.99 -8.59
C ARG A 104 -6.55 -18.94 -8.38
N TYR A 105 -5.94 -18.95 -7.20
CA TYR A 105 -4.89 -18.00 -6.82
C TYR A 105 -3.68 -18.72 -6.25
N ASP A 106 -2.50 -18.13 -6.43
CA ASP A 106 -1.26 -18.59 -5.82
C ASP A 106 -0.80 -17.55 -4.77
N VAL A 107 -0.25 -18.07 -3.67
CA VAL A 107 0.37 -17.27 -2.62
C VAL A 107 1.87 -17.43 -2.71
N ILE A 108 2.55 -16.33 -2.99
CA ILE A 108 4.01 -16.28 -3.13
C ILE A 108 4.56 -15.51 -1.95
N CYS A 109 5.35 -16.14 -1.12
CA CYS A 109 6.07 -15.48 -0.05
C CYS A 109 7.56 -15.41 -0.36
N SER A 110 8.21 -14.34 0.08
CA SER A 110 9.65 -14.17 -0.05
C SER A 110 10.28 -13.68 1.24
N ASP A 111 11.56 -13.98 1.38
CA ASP A 111 12.38 -13.71 2.56
C ASP A 111 13.80 -13.30 2.10
N ILE A 112 14.36 -12.24 2.69
CA ILE A 112 15.72 -11.79 2.36
C ILE A 112 16.71 -12.58 3.20
N GLU A 113 17.61 -13.32 2.56
CA GLU A 113 18.60 -14.07 3.32
C GLU A 113 19.58 -13.16 4.06
N ASN A 114 19.74 -13.41 5.35
CA ASN A 114 20.66 -12.67 6.23
C ASN A 114 20.43 -11.14 6.25
N PHE A 115 19.18 -10.67 6.15
CA PHE A 115 18.83 -9.23 6.14
C PHE A 115 19.46 -8.47 7.34
N LYS A 116 19.55 -9.12 8.50
CA LYS A 116 20.23 -8.53 9.65
C LYS A 116 21.68 -8.20 9.34
N LEU A 117 22.40 -9.08 8.63
CA LEU A 117 23.79 -8.84 8.24
C LEU A 117 23.90 -7.65 7.28
N ILE A 118 22.92 -7.48 6.37
CA ILE A 118 22.87 -6.31 5.51
C ILE A 118 22.75 -5.03 6.34
N ASN A 119 21.89 -5.00 7.34
CA ASN A 119 21.76 -3.87 8.25
C ASN A 119 23.03 -3.62 9.08
N ASP A 120 23.69 -4.68 9.54
CA ASP A 120 24.93 -4.56 10.33
C ASP A 120 26.10 -4.03 9.48
N VAL A 121 26.17 -4.36 8.19
CA VAL A 121 27.26 -3.94 7.29
C VAL A 121 26.99 -2.58 6.62
N PHE A 122 25.78 -2.36 6.12
CA PHE A 122 25.43 -1.18 5.31
C PHE A 122 24.59 -0.14 6.06
N GLY A 123 24.16 -0.47 7.28
CA GLY A 123 23.32 0.40 8.12
C GLY A 123 21.82 0.25 7.86
N ASN A 124 21.02 0.57 8.89
CA ASN A 124 19.56 0.44 8.84
C ASN A 124 18.91 1.28 7.74
N THR A 125 19.44 2.48 7.47
CA THR A 125 18.91 3.36 6.40
C THR A 125 19.01 2.69 5.03
N THR A 126 20.12 2.01 4.75
CA THR A 126 20.29 1.25 3.50
C THR A 126 19.36 0.04 3.45
N GLY A 127 19.20 -0.66 4.57
CA GLY A 127 18.22 -1.75 4.66
C GLY A 127 16.79 -1.28 4.42
N ASP A 128 16.40 -0.13 4.97
CA ASP A 128 15.08 0.47 4.74
C ASP A 128 14.87 0.85 3.26
N GLN A 129 15.88 1.44 2.63
CA GLN A 129 15.85 1.75 1.19
C GLN A 129 15.73 0.50 0.33
N LEU A 130 16.42 -0.58 0.69
CA LEU A 130 16.32 -1.87 0.03
C LEU A 130 14.90 -2.43 0.14
N LEU A 131 14.31 -2.42 1.34
CA LEU A 131 12.93 -2.87 1.56
C LEU A 131 11.91 -2.06 0.74
N CYS A 132 12.08 -0.74 0.66
CA CYS A 132 11.24 0.12 -0.17
C CYS A 132 11.41 -0.18 -1.67
N GLY A 133 12.63 -0.43 -2.13
CA GLY A 133 12.91 -0.78 -3.53
C GLY A 133 12.28 -2.12 -3.92
N ILE A 134 12.40 -3.15 -3.05
CA ILE A 134 11.75 -4.45 -3.24
C ILE A 134 10.22 -4.29 -3.28
N ALA A 135 9.66 -3.51 -2.35
CA ALA A 135 8.22 -3.25 -2.30
C ALA A 135 7.71 -2.60 -3.59
N HIS A 136 8.43 -1.59 -4.09
CA HIS A 136 8.09 -0.93 -5.35
C HIS A 136 8.13 -1.90 -6.53
N MET A 137 9.14 -2.76 -6.60
CA MET A 137 9.23 -3.79 -7.62
C MET A 137 8.01 -4.73 -7.56
N TYR A 138 7.64 -5.24 -6.38
CA TYR A 138 6.46 -6.10 -6.24
C TYR A 138 5.17 -5.39 -6.65
N GLU A 139 4.99 -4.13 -6.27
CA GLU A 139 3.82 -3.35 -6.66
C GLU A 139 3.69 -3.23 -8.18
N GLN A 140 4.80 -3.01 -8.88
CA GLN A 140 4.80 -2.90 -10.35
C GLN A 140 4.52 -4.25 -11.03
N GLU A 141 5.19 -5.33 -10.57
CA GLU A 141 5.06 -6.67 -11.16
C GLU A 141 3.68 -7.29 -10.94
N VAL A 142 3.03 -7.00 -9.80
CA VAL A 142 1.71 -7.58 -9.44
C VAL A 142 0.55 -6.68 -9.84
N LYS A 143 0.83 -5.48 -10.34
CA LYS A 143 -0.20 -4.50 -10.71
C LYS A 143 -1.22 -5.07 -11.70
N GLY A 144 -2.49 -5.07 -11.27
CA GLY A 144 -3.62 -5.58 -12.07
C GLY A 144 -3.77 -7.11 -12.10
N MET A 145 -2.87 -7.85 -11.45
CA MET A 145 -2.89 -9.32 -11.39
C MET A 145 -3.12 -9.86 -9.98
N GLY A 146 -3.04 -9.02 -8.97
CA GLY A 146 -3.18 -9.45 -7.59
C GLY A 146 -2.89 -8.37 -6.57
N ILE A 147 -2.48 -8.79 -5.38
CA ILE A 147 -2.19 -7.93 -4.24
C ILE A 147 -0.83 -8.27 -3.61
N CYS A 148 -0.16 -7.26 -3.03
CA CYS A 148 1.10 -7.43 -2.32
C CYS A 148 1.00 -6.89 -0.90
N GLY A 149 1.73 -7.52 0.03
CA GLY A 149 1.83 -7.11 1.42
C GLY A 149 3.21 -7.37 2.01
N ARG A 150 3.46 -6.77 3.17
CA ARG A 150 4.63 -7.05 4.00
C ARG A 150 4.20 -7.80 5.25
N LEU A 151 4.75 -9.00 5.46
CA LEU A 151 4.38 -9.85 6.58
C LEU A 151 5.16 -9.52 7.85
N ASN A 152 6.47 -9.32 7.71
CA ASN A 152 7.40 -9.04 8.79
C ASN A 152 8.57 -8.16 8.29
N ALA A 153 9.64 -8.05 9.08
CA ALA A 153 10.79 -7.18 8.81
C ALA A 153 11.33 -7.27 7.37
N ASP A 154 11.57 -8.47 6.88
CA ASP A 154 12.19 -8.79 5.58
C ASP A 154 11.36 -9.77 4.74
N GLN A 155 10.10 -9.98 5.12
CA GLN A 155 9.20 -10.94 4.47
C GLN A 155 8.08 -10.23 3.74
N PHE A 156 7.95 -10.56 2.46
CA PHE A 156 6.91 -10.05 1.58
C PHE A 156 5.98 -11.18 1.14
N VAL A 157 4.79 -10.81 0.73
CA VAL A 157 3.78 -11.73 0.22
C VAL A 157 3.05 -11.12 -0.96
N CYS A 158 2.75 -11.95 -1.95
CA CYS A 158 1.83 -11.63 -3.03
C CYS A 158 0.77 -12.72 -3.16
N MET A 159 -0.45 -12.34 -3.51
CA MET A 159 -1.47 -13.26 -4.00
C MET A 159 -1.81 -12.82 -5.41
N ILE A 160 -1.65 -13.72 -6.36
CA ILE A 160 -1.90 -13.49 -7.79
C ILE A 160 -2.80 -14.58 -8.36
N GLU A 161 -3.39 -14.33 -9.51
CA GLU A 161 -4.09 -15.36 -10.26
C GLU A 161 -3.16 -16.55 -10.54
N HIS A 162 -3.71 -17.78 -10.44
CA HIS A 162 -2.96 -19.01 -10.57
C HIS A 162 -2.25 -19.12 -11.92
N ARG A 163 -0.98 -19.56 -11.90
CA ARG A 163 -0.17 -19.85 -13.07
C ARG A 163 0.33 -21.30 -13.01
N GLU A 164 0.33 -21.96 -14.15
CA GLU A 164 0.86 -23.34 -14.25
C GLU A 164 2.38 -23.38 -14.43
N ASP A 165 2.98 -22.31 -14.97
CA ASP A 165 4.42 -22.25 -15.22
C ASP A 165 5.12 -21.14 -14.41
N TYR A 166 5.77 -21.54 -13.36
CA TYR A 166 6.73 -20.71 -12.64
C TYR A 166 8.14 -21.11 -13.11
N ARG A 167 8.65 -20.43 -14.14
CA ARG A 167 9.99 -20.70 -14.64
C ARG A 167 11.04 -20.02 -13.77
N ASP A 168 12.16 -20.70 -13.54
CA ASP A 168 13.27 -20.21 -12.72
C ASP A 168 13.83 -18.86 -13.21
N ASP A 169 13.70 -18.54 -14.49
CA ASP A 169 14.17 -17.28 -15.07
C ASP A 169 13.40 -16.06 -14.54
N ILE A 170 12.14 -16.21 -14.09
CA ILE A 170 11.35 -15.14 -13.50
C ILE A 170 11.99 -14.71 -12.17
N PHE A 171 12.25 -15.67 -11.29
CA PHE A 171 12.84 -15.42 -9.97
C PHE A 171 14.30 -14.97 -10.06
N ARG A 172 15.06 -15.52 -11.03
CA ARG A 172 16.42 -15.07 -11.30
C ARG A 172 16.47 -13.61 -11.74
N LYS A 173 15.60 -13.19 -12.68
CA LYS A 173 15.51 -11.79 -13.11
C LYS A 173 15.09 -10.87 -11.95
N ALA A 174 14.12 -11.29 -11.14
CA ALA A 174 13.72 -10.53 -9.95
C ALA A 174 14.91 -10.37 -8.99
N ASN A 175 15.68 -11.42 -8.74
CA ASN A 175 16.86 -11.35 -7.88
C ASN A 175 17.96 -10.44 -8.46
N GLU A 176 18.17 -10.46 -9.78
CA GLU A 176 19.09 -9.55 -10.46
C GLU A 176 18.67 -8.08 -10.32
N GLN A 177 17.38 -7.78 -10.46
CA GLN A 177 16.84 -6.44 -10.24
C GLN A 177 17.03 -5.98 -8.78
N ILE A 178 16.78 -6.87 -7.82
CA ILE A 178 16.96 -6.58 -6.39
C ILE A 178 18.44 -6.34 -6.06
N ASN A 179 19.36 -7.09 -6.66
CA ASN A 179 20.79 -6.88 -6.46
C ASN A 179 21.26 -5.51 -6.97
N ASN A 180 20.60 -4.93 -7.97
CA ASN A 180 20.89 -3.57 -8.44
C ASN A 180 20.43 -2.46 -7.46
N LEU A 181 19.67 -2.81 -6.39
CA LEU A 181 19.26 -1.87 -5.36
C LEU A 181 20.34 -1.65 -4.28
N LEU A 182 21.39 -2.47 -4.25
CA LEU A 182 22.45 -2.39 -3.24
C LEU A 182 23.84 -2.40 -3.88
N ASP A 183 24.52 -1.27 -3.82
CA ASP A 183 25.90 -1.15 -4.30
C ASP A 183 26.86 -1.92 -3.38
N GLY A 184 27.66 -2.80 -4.00
CA GLY A 184 28.75 -3.52 -3.31
C GLY A 184 28.32 -4.70 -2.42
N GLY A 185 27.06 -5.13 -2.52
CA GLY A 185 26.53 -6.30 -1.80
C GLY A 185 25.85 -7.30 -2.73
N THR A 186 25.70 -8.53 -2.26
CA THR A 186 24.88 -9.55 -2.94
C THR A 186 23.67 -9.86 -2.07
N ILE A 187 22.47 -9.70 -2.64
CA ILE A 187 21.21 -10.00 -1.99
C ILE A 187 20.69 -11.32 -2.53
N VAL A 188 20.36 -12.22 -1.63
CA VAL A 188 19.69 -13.48 -1.98
C VAL A 188 18.27 -13.44 -1.46
N MET A 189 17.32 -13.42 -2.39
CA MET A 189 15.90 -13.59 -2.09
C MET A 189 15.52 -15.06 -2.20
N LYS A 190 14.70 -15.50 -1.27
CA LYS A 190 14.08 -16.84 -1.30
C LYS A 190 12.60 -16.70 -1.52
N TRP A 191 12.08 -17.41 -2.49
CA TRP A 191 10.65 -17.44 -2.79
C TRP A 191 10.08 -18.84 -2.52
N GLY A 192 8.90 -18.86 -1.96
CA GLY A 192 8.11 -20.07 -1.82
C GLY A 192 6.70 -19.82 -2.32
N ILE A 193 6.16 -20.81 -3.02
CA ILE A 193 4.85 -20.72 -3.66
C ILE A 193 3.92 -21.74 -3.01
N TYR A 194 2.77 -21.27 -2.53
CA TYR A 194 1.62 -22.11 -2.21
C TYR A 194 0.63 -21.99 -3.36
N SER A 195 0.67 -22.99 -4.25
CA SER A 195 -0.10 -22.96 -5.50
C SER A 195 -1.54 -23.38 -5.26
N ALA A 196 -2.46 -22.78 -6.01
CA ALA A 196 -3.89 -23.04 -5.97
C ALA A 196 -4.46 -22.97 -4.54
N ALA A 197 -4.46 -21.77 -3.98
CA ALA A 197 -4.86 -21.47 -2.61
C ALA A 197 -6.09 -22.25 -2.13
N ASP A 198 -5.93 -23.03 -1.06
CA ASP A 198 -6.97 -23.85 -0.47
C ASP A 198 -7.89 -22.99 0.41
N ARG A 199 -9.13 -22.84 0.02
CA ARG A 199 -10.13 -22.00 0.70
C ARG A 199 -10.52 -22.51 2.09
N MET A 200 -10.17 -23.74 2.43
CA MET A 200 -10.39 -24.32 3.77
C MET A 200 -9.31 -23.89 4.77
N LEU A 201 -8.21 -23.31 4.28
CA LEU A 201 -7.14 -22.82 5.12
C LEU A 201 -7.29 -21.32 5.39
N SER A 202 -6.76 -20.86 6.53
CA SER A 202 -6.63 -19.44 6.77
C SER A 202 -5.54 -18.80 5.89
N ALA A 203 -5.64 -17.49 5.64
CA ALA A 203 -4.60 -16.74 4.93
C ALA A 203 -3.22 -16.93 5.57
N GLU A 204 -3.15 -16.92 6.91
CA GLU A 204 -1.93 -17.16 7.68
C GLU A 204 -1.34 -18.54 7.39
N GLN A 205 -2.15 -19.60 7.45
CA GLN A 205 -1.68 -20.95 7.16
C GLN A 205 -1.15 -21.13 5.73
N MET A 206 -1.75 -20.45 4.75
CA MET A 206 -1.27 -20.48 3.36
C MET A 206 0.07 -19.76 3.22
N CYS A 207 0.20 -18.58 3.85
CA CYS A 207 1.47 -17.84 3.88
C CYS A 207 2.58 -18.61 4.61
N ASP A 208 2.26 -19.27 5.74
CA ASP A 208 3.22 -20.10 6.48
C ASP A 208 3.74 -21.26 5.63
N ARG A 209 2.87 -21.89 4.86
CA ARG A 209 3.27 -22.97 3.92
C ARG A 209 4.17 -22.46 2.81
N ALA A 210 3.87 -21.29 2.25
CA ALA A 210 4.72 -20.63 1.26
C ALA A 210 6.09 -20.26 1.86
N LEU A 211 6.13 -19.67 3.05
CA LEU A 211 7.39 -19.36 3.75
C LEU A 211 8.19 -20.60 4.09
N LEU A 212 7.52 -21.69 4.47
CA LEU A 212 8.19 -22.98 4.73
C LEU A 212 8.86 -23.50 3.45
N ALA A 213 8.18 -23.42 2.30
CA ALA A 213 8.76 -23.77 1.00
C ALA A 213 9.99 -22.91 0.68
N ALA A 214 9.92 -21.58 0.87
CA ALA A 214 11.06 -20.68 0.69
C ALA A 214 12.27 -21.06 1.56
N ARG A 215 12.03 -21.49 2.80
CA ARG A 215 13.07 -21.89 3.74
C ARG A 215 13.66 -23.29 3.48
N SER A 216 12.93 -24.17 2.82
CA SER A 216 13.40 -25.54 2.51
C SER A 216 14.59 -25.57 1.55
N ILE A 217 14.82 -24.50 0.79
CA ILE A 217 15.95 -24.32 -0.16
C ILE A 217 17.24 -23.86 0.55
N LYS A 218 17.27 -23.82 1.89
CA LYS A 218 18.45 -23.39 2.65
C LYS A 218 19.66 -24.28 2.32
N GLY A 219 20.70 -23.68 1.72
CA GLY A 219 22.00 -24.33 1.47
C GLY A 219 22.17 -25.01 0.10
N GLN A 220 21.20 -24.91 -0.80
CA GLN A 220 21.39 -25.32 -2.19
C GLN A 220 21.79 -24.09 -3.03
N TYR A 221 23.07 -23.75 -2.97
CA TYR A 221 23.66 -22.80 -3.92
C TYR A 221 24.12 -23.60 -5.14
N GLY A 222 23.35 -23.50 -6.23
CA GLY A 222 23.71 -24.01 -7.55
C GLY A 222 24.50 -22.98 -8.32
#